data_5ac5bb42eecac6d60609c9f5c547feca
#
_entry.id   5ac5bb42eecac6d60609c9f5c547feca
#
_cell.length_a   1.000
_cell.length_b   1.000
_cell.length_c   1.000
_cell.angle_alpha   90.00
_cell.angle_beta   90.00
_cell.angle_gamma   90.00
#
_symmetry.space_group_name_H-M   'P 1'
#
loop_
_entity.id
_entity.type
_entity.pdbx_description
1 polymer ?
#
loop_
_entity_poly.entity_id
_entity_poly.type
_entity_poly.pdbx_seq_one_letter_code
_entity_poly.pdbx_strand_id
1 'polypeptide(L)'
;MSIIANSMPLKREFRATWVITWEYISPSQNAEQTMARIDQIMDNHAAANMNAVLFQVRQSGTAYYNSSYEPWGYYTGYENPGIDPLQYAIDAAHSRGLELHAWFNVFQASSIHEGAPAQAHPEWVCRDRDGDPMTSNRSLSPGLEDVRQYTVDVAMEIVNNYDIDGLHLDYVRWNEYSSGSFNILPPGQIEEIKMIDGMIAEQTLDDIENSRTGRYLYDVEHPYSAGIPYDYSSWEEWWRDGVTSFVSALHDSIQSVKPYVRLSAAVLGRYNWGGWQGYGTVYQDGALWFNEGFVDQLMPMHYHWTSPNSFVQMLTG
;
A
#
# COMPACT_ATOMS: atom_id res chain seq x y z
N MET A 1 -32.18 -17.27 41.32
CA MET A 1 -32.06 -16.60 40.01
C MET A 1 -30.57 -16.53 39.68
N SER A 2 -30.11 -17.37 38.77
CA SER A 2 -28.72 -17.39 38.31
C SER A 2 -28.54 -16.27 37.28
N ILE A 3 -27.71 -15.28 37.61
CA ILE A 3 -27.31 -14.23 36.63
C ILE A 3 -26.35 -14.92 35.69
N ILE A 4 -26.80 -15.28 34.50
CA ILE A 4 -25.92 -15.63 33.39
C ILE A 4 -25.23 -14.33 33.00
N ALA A 5 -24.00 -14.16 33.48
CA ALA A 5 -23.12 -13.14 32.96
C ALA A 5 -22.91 -13.44 31.46
N ASN A 6 -23.50 -12.64 30.59
CA ASN A 6 -23.16 -12.62 29.18
C ASN A 6 -21.70 -12.23 29.10
N SER A 7 -20.81 -13.23 29.07
CA SER A 7 -19.42 -13.00 28.73
C SER A 7 -19.41 -12.54 27.26
N MET A 8 -19.26 -11.24 27.03
CA MET A 8 -18.91 -10.78 25.68
C MET A 8 -17.69 -11.57 25.23
N PRO A 9 -17.67 -12.11 24.00
CA PRO A 9 -16.49 -12.79 23.49
C PRO A 9 -15.31 -11.85 23.65
N LEU A 10 -14.20 -12.37 24.18
CA LEU A 10 -12.95 -11.61 24.30
C LEU A 10 -12.63 -11.03 22.92
N LYS A 11 -12.61 -9.71 22.81
CA LYS A 11 -12.16 -9.05 21.58
C LYS A 11 -10.72 -9.50 21.37
N ARG A 12 -10.45 -10.20 20.26
CA ARG A 12 -9.08 -10.52 19.88
C ARG A 12 -8.45 -9.20 19.38
N GLU A 13 -7.57 -8.67 20.17
CA GLU A 13 -6.77 -7.52 19.81
C GLU A 13 -5.68 -7.96 18.83
N PHE A 14 -5.50 -7.23 17.72
CA PHE A 14 -4.40 -7.43 16.80
C PHE A 14 -3.20 -6.60 17.28
N ARG A 15 -2.12 -7.27 17.68
CA ARG A 15 -0.88 -6.65 18.17
C ARG A 15 0.26 -7.12 17.30
N ALA A 16 0.76 -6.23 16.46
CA ALA A 16 1.81 -6.52 15.50
C ALA A 16 2.75 -5.34 15.32
N THR A 17 3.90 -5.59 14.69
CA THR A 17 4.74 -4.52 14.13
C THR A 17 5.05 -4.79 12.67
N TRP A 18 5.39 -3.74 11.93
CA TRP A 18 5.94 -3.85 10.58
C TRP A 18 7.42 -4.18 10.67
N VAL A 19 7.82 -5.26 10.00
CA VAL A 19 9.22 -5.69 9.84
C VAL A 19 9.61 -5.46 8.38
N ILE A 20 10.38 -4.41 8.18
CA ILE A 20 10.82 -4.01 6.84
C ILE A 20 12.03 -4.85 6.41
N THR A 21 12.25 -4.98 5.11
CA THR A 21 13.26 -5.86 4.50
C THR A 21 14.66 -5.73 5.11
N TRP A 22 15.19 -4.52 5.30
CA TRP A 22 16.54 -4.31 5.84
C TRP A 22 16.70 -4.69 7.33
N GLU A 23 15.62 -4.95 8.04
CA GLU A 23 15.67 -5.43 9.43
C GLU A 23 16.05 -6.91 9.51
N TYR A 24 15.76 -7.70 8.49
CA TYR A 24 15.99 -9.14 8.53
C TYR A 24 16.99 -9.66 7.50
N ILE A 25 17.25 -8.93 6.40
CA ILE A 25 18.16 -9.37 5.33
C ILE A 25 19.06 -8.23 4.85
N SER A 26 20.28 -8.59 4.47
CA SER A 26 21.29 -7.66 3.94
C SER A 26 22.19 -8.42 2.96
N PRO A 27 22.73 -7.76 1.90
CA PRO A 27 23.66 -8.38 0.96
C PRO A 27 24.96 -8.91 1.59
N SER A 28 25.27 -8.45 2.80
CA SER A 28 26.46 -8.90 3.54
C SER A 28 26.20 -10.11 4.45
N GLN A 29 24.96 -10.58 4.57
CA GLN A 29 24.58 -11.73 5.38
C GLN A 29 24.53 -13.01 4.54
N ASN A 30 24.95 -14.11 5.14
CA ASN A 30 24.67 -15.43 4.59
C ASN A 30 23.30 -15.96 5.07
N ALA A 31 22.89 -17.10 4.54
CA ALA A 31 21.59 -17.73 4.85
C ALA A 31 21.39 -17.96 6.37
N GLU A 32 22.42 -18.47 7.07
CA GLU A 32 22.36 -18.74 8.51
C GLU A 32 22.17 -17.46 9.32
N GLN A 33 22.85 -16.38 8.94
CA GLN A 33 22.72 -15.08 9.62
C GLN A 33 21.34 -14.47 9.40
N THR A 34 20.79 -14.62 8.19
CA THR A 34 19.43 -14.17 7.89
C THR A 34 18.41 -14.97 8.68
N MET A 35 18.52 -16.29 8.73
CA MET A 35 17.65 -17.14 9.55
C MET A 35 17.72 -16.76 11.03
N ALA A 36 18.92 -16.61 11.58
CA ALA A 36 19.10 -16.22 12.99
C ALA A 36 18.49 -14.82 13.29
N ARG A 37 18.55 -13.91 12.32
CA ARG A 37 17.94 -12.58 12.47
C ARG A 37 16.42 -12.64 12.46
N ILE A 38 15.82 -13.45 11.57
CA ILE A 38 14.38 -13.71 11.56
C ILE A 38 13.93 -14.35 12.88
N ASP A 39 14.64 -15.38 13.36
CA ASP A 39 14.34 -16.01 14.65
C ASP A 39 14.34 -14.98 15.79
N GLN A 40 15.37 -14.13 15.87
CA GLN A 40 15.45 -13.07 16.87
C GLN A 40 14.26 -12.11 16.82
N ILE A 41 13.81 -11.75 15.61
CA ILE A 41 12.64 -10.87 15.42
C ILE A 41 11.39 -11.56 15.94
N MET A 42 11.16 -12.84 15.62
CA MET A 42 9.99 -13.59 16.08
C MET A 42 10.03 -13.84 17.59
N ASP A 43 11.20 -14.13 18.17
CA ASP A 43 11.38 -14.25 19.63
C ASP A 43 11.03 -12.95 20.35
N ASN A 44 11.46 -11.81 19.82
CA ASN A 44 11.14 -10.49 20.37
C ASN A 44 9.63 -10.20 20.32
N HIS A 45 8.95 -10.57 19.23
CA HIS A 45 7.49 -10.42 19.10
C HIS A 45 6.76 -11.27 20.13
N ALA A 46 7.13 -12.54 20.27
CA ALA A 46 6.55 -13.43 21.27
C ALA A 46 6.78 -12.92 22.70
N ALA A 47 8.02 -12.49 23.01
CA ALA A 47 8.38 -11.93 24.32
C ALA A 47 7.62 -10.63 24.64
N ALA A 48 7.33 -9.82 23.63
CA ALA A 48 6.51 -8.60 23.75
C ALA A 48 5.01 -8.86 23.79
N ASN A 49 4.58 -10.12 23.83
CA ASN A 49 3.17 -10.53 23.80
C ASN A 49 2.43 -10.01 22.56
N MET A 50 3.11 -9.89 21.43
CA MET A 50 2.49 -9.71 20.13
C MET A 50 1.80 -10.99 19.68
N ASN A 51 0.87 -10.90 18.74
CA ASN A 51 0.18 -12.06 18.19
C ASN A 51 0.26 -12.16 16.66
N ALA A 52 0.89 -11.18 16.02
CA ALA A 52 1.13 -11.17 14.59
C ALA A 52 2.40 -10.38 14.23
N VAL A 53 2.87 -10.55 13.01
CA VAL A 53 3.95 -9.77 12.38
C VAL A 53 3.55 -9.41 10.96
N LEU A 54 3.79 -8.15 10.56
CA LEU A 54 3.66 -7.67 9.19
C LEU A 54 5.05 -7.72 8.56
N PHE A 55 5.34 -8.75 7.78
CA PHE A 55 6.67 -9.06 7.27
C PHE A 55 6.80 -8.66 5.80
N GLN A 56 7.65 -7.67 5.49
CA GLN A 56 7.76 -7.14 4.13
C GLN A 56 8.39 -8.13 3.18
N VAL A 57 7.66 -8.52 2.15
CA VAL A 57 8.06 -9.53 1.16
C VAL A 57 8.21 -8.98 -0.25
N ARG A 58 7.65 -7.79 -0.51
CA ARG A 58 7.79 -7.09 -1.79
C ARG A 58 8.08 -5.63 -1.56
N GLN A 59 9.12 -5.12 -2.22
CA GLN A 59 9.53 -3.72 -2.13
C GLN A 59 10.05 -3.24 -3.49
N SER A 60 9.60 -2.08 -3.93
CA SER A 60 10.11 -1.43 -5.15
C SER A 60 9.95 -2.25 -6.45
N GLY A 61 8.98 -3.18 -6.51
CA GLY A 61 8.81 -4.10 -7.64
C GLY A 61 9.86 -5.22 -7.66
N THR A 62 10.29 -5.67 -6.49
CA THR A 62 11.20 -6.80 -6.30
C THR A 62 10.78 -7.66 -5.13
N ALA A 63 11.08 -8.96 -5.21
CA ALA A 63 10.65 -9.98 -4.25
C ALA A 63 11.73 -10.30 -3.21
N TYR A 64 11.28 -10.74 -2.03
CA TYR A 64 12.08 -11.33 -0.96
C TYR A 64 11.53 -12.72 -0.58
N TYR A 65 11.12 -13.45 -1.62
CA TYR A 65 10.64 -14.83 -1.62
C TYR A 65 10.92 -15.43 -3.00
N ASN A 66 10.74 -16.73 -3.19
CA ASN A 66 10.93 -17.36 -4.49
C ASN A 66 9.80 -16.97 -5.46
N SER A 67 9.95 -15.83 -6.14
CA SER A 67 9.00 -15.34 -7.13
C SER A 67 9.34 -15.82 -8.54
N SER A 68 8.30 -16.13 -9.33
CA SER A 68 8.41 -16.36 -10.77
C SER A 68 8.13 -15.09 -11.61
N TYR A 69 7.67 -14.01 -10.96
CA TYR A 69 7.32 -12.75 -11.61
C TYR A 69 8.40 -11.68 -11.46
N GLU A 70 9.01 -11.57 -10.28
CA GLU A 70 9.89 -10.45 -9.94
C GLU A 70 11.28 -10.90 -9.51
N PRO A 71 12.33 -10.12 -9.82
CA PRO A 71 13.68 -10.45 -9.39
C PRO A 71 13.83 -10.29 -7.87
N TRP A 72 14.86 -10.91 -7.32
CA TRP A 72 15.31 -10.66 -5.95
C TRP A 72 15.63 -9.18 -5.73
N GLY A 73 15.36 -8.68 -4.53
CA GLY A 73 15.47 -7.26 -4.22
C GLY A 73 16.89 -6.78 -3.87
N TYR A 74 17.02 -5.46 -3.69
CA TYR A 74 18.28 -4.80 -3.37
C TYR A 74 18.99 -5.39 -2.13
N TYR A 75 18.22 -5.73 -1.08
CA TYR A 75 18.78 -6.25 0.17
C TYR A 75 19.20 -7.72 0.12
N THR A 76 19.02 -8.40 -1.00
CA THR A 76 19.64 -9.69 -1.31
C THR A 76 20.83 -9.52 -2.27
N GLY A 77 21.16 -8.29 -2.69
CA GLY A 77 22.14 -8.04 -3.75
C GLY A 77 21.60 -8.40 -5.14
N TYR A 78 20.29 -8.50 -5.30
CA TYR A 78 19.59 -8.97 -6.52
C TYR A 78 19.89 -10.43 -6.88
N GLU A 79 20.31 -11.23 -5.90
CA GLU A 79 20.63 -12.64 -6.06
C GLU A 79 19.84 -13.48 -5.04
N ASN A 80 19.68 -14.77 -5.34
CA ASN A 80 19.07 -15.71 -4.42
C ASN A 80 19.91 -15.81 -3.14
N PRO A 81 19.36 -15.52 -1.96
CA PRO A 81 20.12 -15.53 -0.69
C PRO A 81 20.42 -16.94 -0.15
N GLY A 82 20.10 -17.99 -0.91
CA GLY A 82 20.30 -19.40 -0.51
C GLY A 82 19.24 -19.96 0.44
N ILE A 83 18.21 -19.17 0.73
CA ILE A 83 17.00 -19.55 1.48
C ILE A 83 15.79 -18.88 0.85
N ASP A 84 14.59 -19.32 1.24
CA ASP A 84 13.37 -18.57 1.04
C ASP A 84 13.03 -17.82 2.34
N PRO A 85 13.25 -16.49 2.41
CA PRO A 85 13.04 -15.74 3.65
C PRO A 85 11.58 -15.73 4.11
N LEU A 86 10.61 -15.75 3.18
CA LEU A 86 9.19 -15.76 3.51
C LEU A 86 8.80 -17.12 4.10
N GLN A 87 9.17 -18.23 3.47
CA GLN A 87 8.87 -19.56 4.01
C GLN A 87 9.48 -19.74 5.40
N TYR A 88 10.74 -19.35 5.57
CA TYR A 88 11.39 -19.43 6.86
C TYR A 88 10.70 -18.56 7.93
N ALA A 89 10.30 -17.34 7.57
CA ALA A 89 9.59 -16.44 8.48
C ALA A 89 8.22 -16.98 8.91
N ILE A 90 7.48 -17.64 8.00
CA ILE A 90 6.20 -18.30 8.31
C ILE A 90 6.43 -19.40 9.35
N ASP A 91 7.37 -20.31 9.09
CA ASP A 91 7.66 -21.42 9.99
C ASP A 91 8.11 -20.92 11.39
N ALA A 92 8.96 -19.88 11.40
CA ALA A 92 9.44 -19.25 12.63
C ALA A 92 8.32 -18.55 13.41
N ALA A 93 7.41 -17.85 12.75
CA ALA A 93 6.26 -17.18 13.35
C ALA A 93 5.27 -18.21 13.92
N HIS A 94 4.85 -19.17 13.12
CA HIS A 94 3.87 -20.18 13.50
C HIS A 94 4.36 -21.06 14.67
N SER A 95 5.65 -21.41 14.70
CA SER A 95 6.24 -22.17 15.83
C SER A 95 6.16 -21.42 17.16
N ARG A 96 5.97 -20.10 17.13
CA ARG A 96 5.84 -19.23 18.31
C ARG A 96 4.40 -18.76 18.56
N GLY A 97 3.43 -19.25 17.77
CA GLY A 97 2.03 -18.89 17.87
C GLY A 97 1.72 -17.46 17.38
N LEU A 98 2.55 -16.94 16.48
CA LEU A 98 2.35 -15.66 15.82
C LEU A 98 1.73 -15.87 14.43
N GLU A 99 0.79 -15.03 14.05
CA GLU A 99 0.33 -14.93 12.67
C GLU A 99 1.38 -14.19 11.83
N LEU A 100 1.57 -14.62 10.57
CA LEU A 100 2.40 -13.90 9.60
C LEU A 100 1.54 -13.30 8.51
N HIS A 101 1.59 -11.97 8.41
CA HIS A 101 0.98 -11.21 7.33
C HIS A 101 2.06 -10.72 6.36
N ALA A 102 1.98 -11.16 5.11
CA ALA A 102 2.92 -10.73 4.08
C ALA A 102 2.69 -9.26 3.73
N TRP A 103 3.66 -8.39 4.03
CA TRP A 103 3.60 -6.97 3.70
C TRP A 103 4.07 -6.73 2.26
N PHE A 104 3.14 -6.26 1.44
CA PHE A 104 3.24 -6.14 -0.01
C PHE A 104 3.10 -4.67 -0.43
N ASN A 105 4.19 -4.05 -0.93
CA ASN A 105 4.11 -2.73 -1.54
C ASN A 105 3.49 -2.85 -2.94
N VAL A 106 2.31 -2.28 -3.16
CA VAL A 106 1.47 -2.54 -4.33
C VAL A 106 2.01 -1.88 -5.60
N PHE A 107 1.95 -0.54 -5.69
CA PHE A 107 2.29 0.15 -6.93
C PHE A 107 3.70 0.76 -6.94
N GLN A 108 4.39 0.80 -5.80
CA GLN A 108 5.77 1.26 -5.76
C GLN A 108 6.69 0.30 -6.54
N ALA A 109 7.43 0.83 -7.52
CA ALA A 109 8.28 0.06 -8.42
C ALA A 109 9.58 0.82 -8.77
N SER A 110 10.29 1.31 -7.75
CA SER A 110 11.48 2.16 -7.91
C SER A 110 12.80 1.39 -8.17
N SER A 111 12.77 0.06 -8.20
CA SER A 111 13.96 -0.75 -8.50
C SER A 111 14.55 -0.40 -9.87
N ILE A 112 15.88 -0.42 -9.93
CA ILE A 112 16.65 -0.23 -11.19
C ILE A 112 17.03 -1.55 -11.87
N HIS A 113 16.70 -2.69 -11.25
CA HIS A 113 16.98 -4.01 -11.83
C HIS A 113 16.17 -4.21 -13.11
N GLU A 114 16.81 -4.71 -14.17
CA GLU A 114 16.20 -4.83 -15.51
C GLU A 114 14.94 -5.69 -15.55
N GLY A 115 14.85 -6.71 -14.69
CA GLY A 115 13.65 -7.56 -14.56
C GLY A 115 12.57 -7.00 -13.65
N ALA A 116 12.76 -5.83 -13.01
CA ALA A 116 11.71 -5.20 -12.21
C ALA A 116 10.65 -4.57 -13.13
N PRO A 117 9.35 -4.55 -12.74
CA PRO A 117 8.25 -4.20 -13.64
C PRO A 117 8.37 -2.81 -14.25
N ALA A 118 8.83 -1.80 -13.52
CA ALA A 118 9.02 -0.46 -14.07
C ALA A 118 10.20 -0.33 -15.06
N GLN A 119 11.10 -1.33 -15.11
CA GLN A 119 12.19 -1.40 -16.09
C GLN A 119 11.80 -2.25 -17.29
N ALA A 120 11.17 -3.39 -17.03
CA ALA A 120 10.69 -4.30 -18.08
C ALA A 120 9.54 -3.68 -18.89
N HIS A 121 8.71 -2.87 -18.23
CA HIS A 121 7.51 -2.23 -18.75
C HIS A 121 7.51 -0.72 -18.45
N PRO A 122 8.34 0.08 -19.13
CA PRO A 122 8.40 1.53 -18.91
C PRO A 122 7.09 2.25 -19.26
N GLU A 123 6.24 1.65 -20.09
CA GLU A 123 4.89 2.12 -20.40
C GLU A 123 3.93 2.03 -19.21
N TRP A 124 4.20 1.18 -18.22
CA TRP A 124 3.39 1.06 -17.00
C TRP A 124 3.63 2.14 -15.96
N VAL A 125 4.74 2.89 -16.11
CA VAL A 125 5.13 3.92 -15.15
C VAL A 125 4.20 5.14 -15.25
N CYS A 126 3.77 5.64 -14.09
CA CYS A 126 2.99 6.86 -14.00
C CYS A 126 3.66 8.03 -14.71
N ARG A 127 2.86 8.89 -15.33
CA ARG A 127 3.27 10.07 -16.09
C ARG A 127 2.67 11.33 -15.49
N ASP A 128 3.32 12.44 -15.72
CA ASP A 128 2.79 13.76 -15.40
C ASP A 128 1.83 14.27 -16.49
N ARG A 129 1.32 15.50 -16.31
CA ARG A 129 0.39 16.14 -17.25
C ARG A 129 0.96 16.31 -18.66
N ASP A 130 2.26 16.52 -18.77
CA ASP A 130 2.96 16.71 -20.04
C ASP A 130 3.28 15.39 -20.75
N GLY A 131 3.04 14.28 -20.08
CA GLY A 131 3.28 12.91 -20.55
C GLY A 131 4.68 12.39 -20.21
N ASP A 132 5.46 13.12 -19.43
CA ASP A 132 6.78 12.71 -19.03
C ASP A 132 6.69 11.61 -17.94
N PRO A 133 7.43 10.49 -18.10
CA PRO A 133 7.39 9.41 -17.13
C PRO A 133 8.12 9.79 -15.84
N MET A 134 7.68 9.20 -14.75
CA MET A 134 8.32 9.33 -13.45
C MET A 134 9.73 8.72 -13.47
N THR A 135 10.76 9.51 -13.18
CA THR A 135 12.17 9.10 -13.29
C THR A 135 12.78 8.56 -12.00
N SER A 136 12.28 9.02 -10.84
CA SER A 136 12.71 8.59 -9.50
C SER A 136 11.51 8.14 -8.67
N ASN A 137 11.72 7.26 -7.68
CA ASN A 137 10.65 6.71 -6.84
C ASN A 137 9.44 6.20 -7.66
N ARG A 138 9.73 5.54 -8.77
CA ARG A 138 8.74 5.15 -9.77
C ARG A 138 7.58 4.39 -9.16
N SER A 139 6.40 4.67 -9.68
CA SER A 139 5.16 3.97 -9.39
C SER A 139 4.54 3.46 -10.68
N LEU A 140 3.96 2.27 -10.65
CA LEU A 140 3.12 1.75 -11.72
C LEU A 140 1.75 2.44 -11.65
N SER A 141 1.11 2.65 -12.83
CA SER A 141 -0.20 3.29 -12.89
C SER A 141 -1.33 2.35 -12.48
N PRO A 142 -2.09 2.67 -11.41
CA PRO A 142 -3.32 1.92 -11.11
C PRO A 142 -4.40 2.04 -12.19
N GLY A 143 -4.27 3.01 -13.09
CA GLY A 143 -5.20 3.25 -14.20
C GLY A 143 -5.14 2.17 -15.30
N LEU A 144 -3.99 1.54 -15.46
CA LEU A 144 -3.78 0.50 -16.48
C LEU A 144 -4.30 -0.86 -16.00
N GLU A 145 -5.14 -1.50 -16.82
CA GLU A 145 -5.67 -2.83 -16.52
C GLU A 145 -4.56 -3.87 -16.41
N ASP A 146 -3.58 -3.84 -17.32
CA ASP A 146 -2.42 -4.75 -17.30
C ASP A 146 -1.62 -4.63 -16.01
N VAL A 147 -1.46 -3.42 -15.46
CA VAL A 147 -0.79 -3.19 -14.17
C VAL A 147 -1.58 -3.78 -13.02
N ARG A 148 -2.90 -3.57 -13.00
CA ARG A 148 -3.77 -4.14 -11.95
C ARG A 148 -3.72 -5.66 -11.98
N GLN A 149 -3.87 -6.27 -13.18
CA GLN A 149 -3.84 -7.72 -13.34
C GLN A 149 -2.47 -8.30 -12.95
N TYR A 150 -1.38 -7.72 -13.45
CA TYR A 150 -0.03 -8.13 -13.07
C TYR A 150 0.18 -8.08 -11.55
N THR A 151 -0.26 -7.01 -10.91
CA THR A 151 -0.07 -6.85 -9.46
C THR A 151 -0.94 -7.83 -8.66
N VAL A 152 -2.15 -8.15 -9.15
CA VAL A 152 -2.98 -9.25 -8.60
C VAL A 152 -2.26 -10.58 -8.74
N ASP A 153 -1.67 -10.88 -9.90
CA ASP A 153 -0.99 -12.16 -10.16
C ASP A 153 0.23 -12.33 -9.24
N VAL A 154 1.03 -11.27 -9.04
CA VAL A 154 2.17 -11.29 -8.09
C VAL A 154 1.70 -11.50 -6.65
N ALA A 155 0.64 -10.83 -6.23
CA ALA A 155 0.07 -11.00 -4.89
C ALA A 155 -0.50 -12.42 -4.71
N MET A 156 -1.19 -12.95 -5.72
CA MET A 156 -1.76 -14.30 -5.72
C MET A 156 -0.70 -15.39 -5.78
N GLU A 157 0.48 -15.13 -6.35
CA GLU A 157 1.63 -16.04 -6.22
C GLU A 157 1.98 -16.30 -4.75
N ILE A 158 2.01 -15.25 -3.93
CA ILE A 158 2.25 -15.38 -2.48
C ILE A 158 1.10 -16.15 -1.82
N VAL A 159 -0.13 -15.76 -2.08
CA VAL A 159 -1.32 -16.41 -1.49
C VAL A 159 -1.36 -17.90 -1.84
N ASN A 160 -1.07 -18.27 -3.08
CA ASN A 160 -1.14 -19.66 -3.53
C ASN A 160 -0.03 -20.54 -2.97
N ASN A 161 1.19 -20.02 -2.89
CA ASN A 161 2.39 -20.81 -2.62
C ASN A 161 2.79 -20.85 -1.15
N TYR A 162 2.30 -19.92 -0.31
CA TYR A 162 2.71 -19.78 1.08
C TYR A 162 1.52 -19.87 2.04
N ASP A 163 1.77 -20.39 3.25
CA ASP A 163 0.78 -20.51 4.33
C ASP A 163 0.75 -19.24 5.20
N ILE A 164 0.43 -18.12 4.56
CA ILE A 164 0.29 -16.82 5.24
C ILE A 164 -1.08 -16.71 5.92
N ASP A 165 -1.16 -15.97 7.03
CA ASP A 165 -2.42 -15.66 7.73
C ASP A 165 -3.11 -14.42 7.18
N GLY A 166 -2.35 -13.56 6.50
CA GLY A 166 -2.87 -12.36 5.86
C GLY A 166 -1.92 -11.78 4.81
N LEU A 167 -2.49 -10.95 3.95
CA LEU A 167 -1.77 -10.11 3.00
C LEU A 167 -2.02 -8.64 3.37
N HIS A 168 -0.96 -7.89 3.59
CA HIS A 168 -1.01 -6.49 3.99
C HIS A 168 -0.55 -5.58 2.86
N LEU A 169 -1.45 -4.76 2.33
CA LEU A 169 -1.21 -3.85 1.22
C LEU A 169 -0.66 -2.51 1.72
N ASP A 170 0.53 -2.14 1.27
CA ASP A 170 1.07 -0.79 1.41
C ASP A 170 1.32 -0.18 0.03
N TYR A 171 1.44 1.15 -0.07
CA TYR A 171 1.52 1.85 -1.35
C TYR A 171 0.38 1.47 -2.32
N VAL A 172 -0.78 1.09 -1.78
CA VAL A 172 -2.02 0.83 -2.51
C VAL A 172 -2.72 2.16 -2.80
N ARG A 173 -2.09 2.96 -3.65
CA ARG A 173 -2.46 4.35 -3.93
C ARG A 173 -1.76 4.89 -5.16
N TRP A 174 -2.27 6.00 -5.70
CA TRP A 174 -1.53 6.78 -6.67
C TRP A 174 -0.30 7.41 -6.03
N ASN A 175 0.67 7.67 -6.90
CA ASN A 175 1.91 8.31 -6.50
C ASN A 175 1.68 9.68 -5.87
N GLU A 176 2.30 9.92 -4.72
CA GLU A 176 2.28 11.19 -4.00
C GLU A 176 3.43 12.12 -4.38
N TYR A 177 4.41 11.62 -5.12
CA TYR A 177 5.56 12.40 -5.55
C TYR A 177 5.20 13.33 -6.71
N SER A 178 5.88 14.45 -6.76
CA SER A 178 5.73 15.45 -7.79
C SER A 178 7.10 15.87 -8.32
N SER A 179 7.11 16.46 -9.51
CA SER A 179 8.34 17.03 -10.10
C SER A 179 8.79 18.32 -9.39
N GLY A 180 8.01 18.84 -8.43
CA GLY A 180 8.30 20.05 -7.65
C GLY A 180 7.74 20.00 -6.22
N SER A 181 7.97 21.03 -5.43
CA SER A 181 7.46 21.14 -4.05
C SER A 181 5.99 21.58 -4.08
N PHE A 182 5.07 20.77 -3.55
CA PHE A 182 3.65 21.11 -3.52
C PHE A 182 3.04 21.11 -2.13
N ASN A 183 2.23 22.15 -1.90
CA ASN A 183 1.13 22.13 -0.93
C ASN A 183 -0.15 21.76 -1.70
N ILE A 184 -0.52 20.50 -1.71
CA ILE A 184 -1.73 20.04 -2.39
C ILE A 184 -2.91 20.30 -1.47
N LEU A 185 -3.84 21.14 -1.90
CA LEU A 185 -5.13 21.29 -1.25
C LEU A 185 -6.07 20.17 -1.75
N PRO A 186 -6.79 19.50 -0.86
CA PRO A 186 -7.80 18.51 -1.25
C PRO A 186 -8.91 19.14 -2.08
N PRO A 187 -9.53 18.40 -3.03
CA PRO A 187 -10.61 18.92 -3.88
C PRO A 187 -11.76 19.58 -3.12
N GLY A 188 -12.17 19.06 -1.96
CA GLY A 188 -13.23 19.66 -1.15
C GLY A 188 -12.86 20.99 -0.48
N GLN A 189 -11.58 21.27 -0.22
CA GLN A 189 -11.15 22.55 0.32
C GLN A 189 -11.16 23.67 -0.71
N ILE A 190 -11.15 23.34 -1.99
CA ILE A 190 -11.26 24.32 -3.07
C ILE A 190 -12.63 25.00 -3.07
N GLU A 191 -13.69 24.24 -2.78
CA GLU A 191 -15.05 24.80 -2.71
C GLU A 191 -15.27 25.62 -1.44
N GLU A 192 -14.69 25.23 -0.31
CA GLU A 192 -14.71 26.03 0.92
C GLU A 192 -13.98 27.37 0.76
N ILE A 193 -12.82 27.37 0.10
CA ILE A 193 -12.08 28.62 -0.20
C ILE A 193 -12.86 29.50 -1.18
N LYS A 194 -13.54 28.94 -2.17
CA LYS A 194 -14.44 29.68 -3.09
C LYS A 194 -15.58 30.37 -2.36
N MET A 195 -16.05 29.81 -1.25
CA MET A 195 -17.17 30.37 -0.47
C MET A 195 -16.73 31.44 0.53
N ILE A 196 -15.45 31.48 0.94
CA ILE A 196 -14.97 32.40 1.98
C ILE A 196 -14.50 33.74 1.45
N ASP A 197 -14.00 33.83 0.20
CA ASP A 197 -13.52 35.10 -0.35
C ASP A 197 -13.56 35.16 -1.90
N GLY A 198 -14.52 35.84 -2.47
CA GLY A 198 -14.69 35.95 -3.93
C GLY A 198 -13.56 36.68 -4.67
N MET A 199 -12.47 37.07 -4.02
CA MET A 199 -11.30 37.73 -4.64
C MET A 199 -10.00 36.87 -4.56
N ILE A 200 -9.95 35.84 -3.73
CA ILE A 200 -8.79 34.95 -3.65
C ILE A 200 -8.92 33.78 -4.65
N ALA A 201 -10.13 33.61 -5.20
CA ALA A 201 -10.51 32.38 -5.90
C ALA A 201 -9.78 32.15 -7.26
N GLU A 202 -9.55 33.17 -8.06
CA GLU A 202 -8.97 32.95 -9.41
C GLU A 202 -7.48 32.60 -9.35
N GLN A 203 -6.71 33.33 -8.55
CA GLN A 203 -5.27 33.08 -8.42
C GLN A 203 -4.98 31.74 -7.69
N THR A 204 -5.82 31.37 -6.73
CA THR A 204 -5.70 30.10 -5.99
C THR A 204 -6.12 28.90 -6.85
N LEU A 205 -7.08 29.07 -7.78
CA LEU A 205 -7.46 28.00 -8.72
C LEU A 205 -6.35 27.70 -9.72
N ASP A 206 -5.72 28.75 -10.28
CA ASP A 206 -4.57 28.61 -11.17
C ASP A 206 -3.37 27.98 -10.43
N ASP A 207 -3.11 28.36 -9.17
CA ASP A 207 -2.06 27.78 -8.35
C ASP A 207 -2.35 26.31 -8.00
N ILE A 208 -3.60 25.95 -7.77
CA ILE A 208 -4.03 24.59 -7.49
C ILE A 208 -3.97 23.73 -8.76
N GLU A 209 -4.42 24.25 -9.88
CA GLU A 209 -4.35 23.57 -11.16
C GLU A 209 -2.88 23.41 -11.61
N ASN A 210 -2.08 24.44 -11.44
CA ASN A 210 -0.63 24.38 -11.63
C ASN A 210 0.06 23.42 -10.65
N SER A 211 -0.38 23.33 -9.39
CA SER A 211 0.16 22.38 -8.42
C SER A 211 -0.14 20.93 -8.78
N ARG A 212 -1.24 20.65 -9.48
CA ARG A 212 -1.58 19.32 -9.98
C ARG A 212 -0.78 18.93 -11.23
N THR A 213 -0.27 19.91 -11.97
CA THR A 213 0.41 19.67 -13.25
C THR A 213 1.70 18.89 -13.14
N GLY A 214 2.40 18.99 -12.01
CA GLY A 214 3.65 18.26 -11.80
C GLY A 214 3.49 16.92 -11.08
N ARG A 215 2.26 16.41 -10.87
CA ARG A 215 2.04 15.09 -10.28
C ARG A 215 1.94 14.02 -11.36
N TYR A 216 2.43 12.83 -11.02
CA TYR A 216 2.40 11.68 -11.90
C TYR A 216 1.08 10.90 -11.69
N LEU A 217 -0.01 11.43 -12.26
CA LEU A 217 -1.37 10.94 -12.12
C LEU A 217 -1.97 10.40 -13.43
N TYR A 218 -1.16 10.26 -14.47
CA TYR A 218 -1.57 9.83 -15.81
C TYR A 218 -0.74 8.65 -16.26
N ASP A 219 -1.07 8.09 -17.41
CA ASP A 219 -0.34 6.99 -18.05
C ASP A 219 -0.42 7.08 -19.58
N VAL A 220 0.11 6.07 -20.26
CA VAL A 220 0.18 6.06 -21.73
C VAL A 220 -1.19 5.91 -22.40
N GLU A 221 -2.15 5.28 -21.74
CA GLU A 221 -3.50 5.09 -22.26
C GLU A 221 -4.45 6.23 -21.87
N HIS A 222 -4.15 6.89 -20.75
CA HIS A 222 -4.95 7.96 -20.19
C HIS A 222 -4.10 9.23 -19.98
N PRO A 223 -3.57 9.84 -21.08
CA PRO A 223 -2.82 11.09 -20.97
C PRO A 223 -3.77 12.24 -20.67
N TYR A 224 -3.30 13.24 -19.91
CA TYR A 224 -4.09 14.44 -19.60
C TYR A 224 -4.69 15.10 -20.85
N SER A 225 -3.94 15.14 -21.96
CA SER A 225 -4.36 15.76 -23.22
C SER A 225 -5.56 15.07 -23.88
N ALA A 226 -5.86 13.82 -23.53
CA ALA A 226 -7.05 13.11 -24.03
C ALA A 226 -8.34 13.50 -23.28
N GLY A 227 -8.22 14.23 -22.16
CA GLY A 227 -9.34 14.56 -21.28
C GLY A 227 -9.72 13.41 -20.34
N ILE A 228 -10.78 13.65 -19.56
CA ILE A 228 -11.31 12.68 -18.59
C ILE A 228 -11.74 11.41 -19.33
N PRO A 229 -11.34 10.20 -18.86
CA PRO A 229 -11.77 8.94 -19.46
C PRO A 229 -13.30 8.83 -19.56
N TYR A 230 -13.79 8.21 -20.63
CA TYR A 230 -15.17 8.31 -21.12
C TYR A 230 -16.26 8.04 -20.07
N ASP A 231 -16.10 7.05 -19.22
CA ASP A 231 -17.15 6.63 -18.27
C ASP A 231 -17.08 7.35 -16.90
N TYR A 232 -16.23 8.39 -16.78
CA TYR A 232 -16.02 9.10 -15.52
C TYR A 232 -16.41 10.56 -15.61
N SER A 233 -16.92 11.11 -14.50
CA SER A 233 -17.29 12.51 -14.41
C SER A 233 -16.12 13.43 -14.07
N SER A 234 -15.04 12.86 -13.51
CA SER A 234 -13.83 13.59 -13.10
C SER A 234 -12.60 12.69 -13.10
N TRP A 235 -11.42 13.30 -13.14
CA TRP A 235 -10.15 12.59 -12.93
C TRP A 235 -10.06 11.96 -11.54
N GLU A 236 -10.57 12.63 -10.51
CA GLU A 236 -10.58 12.14 -9.13
C GLU A 236 -11.37 10.82 -8.98
N GLU A 237 -12.47 10.71 -9.71
CA GLU A 237 -13.28 9.49 -9.75
C GLU A 237 -12.49 8.35 -10.41
N TRP A 238 -11.91 8.60 -11.57
CA TRP A 238 -11.10 7.62 -12.29
C TRP A 238 -9.87 7.19 -11.47
N TRP A 239 -9.17 8.13 -10.83
CA TRP A 239 -8.01 7.77 -9.99
C TRP A 239 -8.39 6.87 -8.82
N ARG A 240 -9.51 7.13 -8.15
CA ARG A 240 -9.98 6.27 -7.05
C ARG A 240 -10.45 4.91 -7.55
N ASP A 241 -11.14 4.88 -8.66
CA ASP A 241 -11.63 3.63 -9.25
C ASP A 241 -10.48 2.70 -9.64
N GLY A 242 -9.40 3.20 -10.23
CA GLY A 242 -8.23 2.39 -10.58
C GLY A 242 -7.62 1.65 -9.38
N VAL A 243 -7.53 2.32 -8.21
CA VAL A 243 -7.05 1.69 -6.99
C VAL A 243 -8.09 0.73 -6.40
N THR A 244 -9.36 1.13 -6.36
CA THR A 244 -10.47 0.32 -5.83
C THR A 244 -10.67 -0.96 -6.64
N SER A 245 -10.60 -0.87 -7.97
CA SER A 245 -10.70 -2.03 -8.87
C SER A 245 -9.61 -3.07 -8.60
N PHE A 246 -8.37 -2.63 -8.31
CA PHE A 246 -7.30 -3.54 -7.89
C PHE A 246 -7.65 -4.23 -6.56
N VAL A 247 -8.07 -3.47 -5.55
CA VAL A 247 -8.38 -4.02 -4.21
C VAL A 247 -9.52 -5.03 -4.28
N SER A 248 -10.59 -4.70 -5.01
CA SER A 248 -11.75 -5.58 -5.22
C SER A 248 -11.35 -6.86 -5.95
N ALA A 249 -10.60 -6.76 -7.07
CA ALA A 249 -10.16 -7.93 -7.84
C ALA A 249 -9.25 -8.86 -7.03
N LEU A 250 -8.36 -8.29 -6.21
CA LEU A 250 -7.49 -9.07 -5.33
C LEU A 250 -8.30 -9.77 -4.22
N HIS A 251 -9.26 -9.05 -3.59
CA HIS A 251 -10.19 -9.64 -2.63
C HIS A 251 -10.90 -10.86 -3.22
N ASP A 252 -11.54 -10.70 -4.39
CA ASP A 252 -12.30 -11.78 -5.03
C ASP A 252 -11.40 -12.98 -5.37
N SER A 253 -10.18 -12.71 -5.80
CA SER A 253 -9.17 -13.74 -6.07
C SER A 253 -8.79 -14.51 -4.80
N ILE A 254 -8.53 -13.83 -3.69
CA ILE A 254 -8.21 -14.45 -2.39
C ILE A 254 -9.42 -15.27 -1.90
N GLN A 255 -10.63 -14.70 -1.93
CA GLN A 255 -11.86 -15.38 -1.48
C GLN A 255 -12.12 -16.67 -2.27
N SER A 256 -11.74 -16.72 -3.55
CA SER A 256 -11.95 -17.89 -4.40
C SER A 256 -11.04 -19.09 -4.04
N VAL A 257 -9.86 -18.85 -3.43
CA VAL A 257 -8.84 -19.90 -3.18
C VAL A 257 -8.51 -20.12 -1.70
N LYS A 258 -8.33 -19.03 -0.92
CA LYS A 258 -7.96 -19.07 0.50
C LYS A 258 -8.74 -18.03 1.32
N PRO A 259 -10.07 -18.19 1.50
CA PRO A 259 -10.92 -17.19 2.16
C PRO A 259 -10.57 -16.92 3.63
N TYR A 260 -9.66 -17.69 4.22
CA TYR A 260 -9.15 -17.44 5.57
C TYR A 260 -7.98 -16.46 5.61
N VAL A 261 -7.32 -16.19 4.47
CA VAL A 261 -6.24 -15.20 4.37
C VAL A 261 -6.85 -13.80 4.46
N ARG A 262 -6.53 -13.08 5.51
CA ARG A 262 -7.05 -11.73 5.74
C ARG A 262 -6.37 -10.72 4.84
N LEU A 263 -7.17 -9.87 4.20
CA LEU A 263 -6.66 -8.76 3.41
C LEU A 263 -6.72 -7.47 4.25
N SER A 264 -5.59 -6.79 4.40
CA SER A 264 -5.49 -5.52 5.13
C SER A 264 -4.77 -4.46 4.32
N ALA A 265 -5.02 -3.18 4.63
CA ALA A 265 -4.40 -2.08 3.90
C ALA A 265 -3.86 -0.99 4.84
N ALA A 266 -2.62 -0.53 4.57
CA ALA A 266 -2.08 0.70 5.12
C ALA A 266 -2.69 1.90 4.37
N VAL A 267 -3.58 2.61 5.05
CA VAL A 267 -4.21 3.82 4.52
C VAL A 267 -3.66 5.05 5.20
N LEU A 268 -3.78 6.23 4.57
CA LEU A 268 -3.41 7.46 5.24
C LEU A 268 -4.31 7.68 6.46
N GLY A 269 -3.72 8.14 7.55
CA GLY A 269 -4.42 8.33 8.82
C GLY A 269 -5.56 9.36 8.76
N ARG A 270 -5.58 10.22 7.75
CA ARG A 270 -6.70 11.09 7.42
C ARG A 270 -7.41 10.53 6.20
N TYR A 271 -8.70 10.29 6.30
CA TYR A 271 -9.48 9.79 5.18
C TYR A 271 -9.72 10.88 4.12
N ASN A 272 -10.51 11.91 4.44
CA ASN A 272 -10.94 12.93 3.47
C ASN A 272 -10.87 14.37 4.01
N TRP A 273 -10.10 14.63 5.06
CA TRP A 273 -9.99 15.93 5.67
C TRP A 273 -8.52 16.35 5.92
N GLY A 274 -8.26 17.66 5.92
CA GLY A 274 -6.91 18.22 6.08
C GLY A 274 -6.05 18.06 4.83
N GLY A 275 -4.75 18.35 4.92
CA GLY A 275 -3.84 18.40 3.78
C GLY A 275 -3.54 17.02 3.16
N TRP A 276 -2.60 16.27 3.73
CA TRP A 276 -2.22 14.93 3.23
C TRP A 276 -3.22 13.88 3.73
N GLN A 277 -4.02 13.36 2.83
CA GLN A 277 -5.15 12.49 3.11
C GLN A 277 -5.32 11.40 2.05
N GLY A 278 -6.04 10.32 2.40
CA GLY A 278 -6.26 9.17 1.51
C GLY A 278 -7.12 9.50 0.30
N TYR A 279 -8.34 9.96 0.53
CA TYR A 279 -9.39 10.08 -0.48
C TYR A 279 -9.06 11.07 -1.61
N GLY A 280 -8.63 12.28 -1.28
CA GLY A 280 -8.44 13.36 -2.26
C GLY A 280 -6.98 13.64 -2.64
N THR A 281 -5.99 13.04 -1.94
CA THR A 281 -4.57 13.29 -2.23
C THR A 281 -3.90 12.13 -2.94
N VAL A 282 -4.17 10.90 -2.52
CA VAL A 282 -3.55 9.69 -3.07
C VAL A 282 -4.58 8.69 -3.58
N TYR A 283 -5.85 9.07 -3.54
CA TYR A 283 -6.98 8.35 -4.13
C TYR A 283 -7.18 6.94 -3.55
N GLN A 284 -6.97 6.83 -2.22
CA GLN A 284 -7.33 5.66 -1.42
C GLN A 284 -8.75 5.84 -0.87
N ASP A 285 -9.68 4.99 -1.27
CA ASP A 285 -11.03 4.97 -0.68
C ASP A 285 -11.15 3.86 0.37
N GLY A 286 -10.37 3.97 1.44
CA GLY A 286 -10.35 2.98 2.51
C GLY A 286 -11.71 2.76 3.18
N ALA A 287 -12.55 3.81 3.27
CA ALA A 287 -13.89 3.69 3.81
C ALA A 287 -14.79 2.81 2.93
N LEU A 288 -14.74 3.01 1.61
CA LEU A 288 -15.45 2.16 0.65
C LEU A 288 -14.97 0.71 0.77
N TRP A 289 -13.65 0.48 0.74
CA TRP A 289 -13.09 -0.87 0.77
C TRP A 289 -13.52 -1.66 2.01
N PHE A 290 -13.58 -0.99 3.16
CA PHE A 290 -14.01 -1.63 4.41
C PHE A 290 -15.53 -1.86 4.45
N ASN A 291 -16.33 -0.89 3.99
CA ASN A 291 -17.80 -0.99 4.00
C ASN A 291 -18.33 -2.05 3.02
N GLU A 292 -17.69 -2.20 1.86
CA GLU A 292 -18.02 -3.24 0.87
C GLU A 292 -17.40 -4.61 1.23
N GLY A 293 -16.55 -4.66 2.27
CA GLY A 293 -15.92 -5.90 2.72
C GLY A 293 -14.75 -6.36 1.85
N PHE A 294 -14.19 -5.48 1.01
CA PHE A 294 -12.99 -5.81 0.21
C PHE A 294 -11.74 -5.97 1.06
N VAL A 295 -11.70 -5.35 2.23
CA VAL A 295 -10.62 -5.54 3.20
C VAL A 295 -11.17 -5.90 4.58
N ASP A 296 -10.49 -6.80 5.28
CA ASP A 296 -10.83 -7.22 6.64
C ASP A 296 -10.37 -6.20 7.69
N GLN A 297 -9.33 -5.42 7.37
CA GLN A 297 -8.72 -4.51 8.32
C GLN A 297 -8.06 -3.30 7.61
N LEU A 298 -8.31 -2.11 8.16
CA LEU A 298 -7.56 -0.91 7.83
C LEU A 298 -6.52 -0.63 8.91
N MET A 299 -5.30 -0.27 8.51
CA MET A 299 -4.20 0.13 9.39
C MET A 299 -3.79 1.57 9.08
N PRO A 300 -4.47 2.58 9.65
CA PRO A 300 -4.21 3.97 9.34
C PRO A 300 -2.83 4.42 9.80
N MET A 301 -2.08 5.07 8.92
CA MET A 301 -0.74 5.60 9.18
C MET A 301 -0.82 6.91 9.97
N HIS A 302 -0.73 6.83 11.29
CA HIS A 302 -0.81 7.97 12.22
C HIS A 302 0.57 8.50 12.60
N TYR A 303 1.39 8.80 11.60
CA TYR A 303 2.75 9.29 11.84
C TYR A 303 2.76 10.63 12.59
N HIS A 304 3.65 10.75 13.60
CA HIS A 304 3.84 11.97 14.41
C HIS A 304 2.65 12.43 15.27
N TRP A 305 1.59 11.63 15.37
CA TRP A 305 0.39 11.95 16.16
C TRP A 305 0.53 11.35 17.57
N THR A 306 1.42 11.93 18.36
CA THR A 306 1.80 11.40 19.67
C THR A 306 1.00 11.95 20.85
N SER A 307 0.16 12.98 20.62
CA SER A 307 -0.72 13.49 21.67
C SER A 307 -2.09 12.77 21.65
N PRO A 308 -2.69 12.52 22.83
CA PRO A 308 -4.03 11.90 22.89
C PRO A 308 -5.09 12.69 22.11
N ASN A 309 -5.06 14.01 22.15
CA ASN A 309 -6.01 14.86 21.44
C ASN A 309 -5.87 14.72 19.91
N SER A 310 -4.64 14.71 19.42
CA SER A 310 -4.38 14.51 17.98
C SER A 310 -4.87 13.12 17.52
N PHE A 311 -4.60 12.08 18.32
CA PHE A 311 -5.05 10.72 18.01
C PHE A 311 -6.58 10.61 17.98
N VAL A 312 -7.27 11.18 18.99
CA VAL A 312 -8.74 11.19 19.01
C VAL A 312 -9.31 11.95 17.81
N GLN A 313 -8.72 13.08 17.43
CA GLN A 313 -9.14 13.83 16.24
C GLN A 313 -9.01 13.00 14.95
N MET A 314 -8.00 12.16 14.84
CA MET A 314 -7.83 11.25 13.69
C MET A 314 -8.89 10.15 13.62
N LEU A 315 -9.37 9.69 14.79
CA LEU A 315 -10.39 8.65 14.88
C LEU A 315 -11.81 9.15 14.66
N THR A 316 -12.05 10.46 14.83
CA THR A 316 -13.39 11.07 14.81
C THR A 316 -13.61 12.05 13.67
N GLY A 317 -12.60 12.33 12.87
CA GLY A 317 -12.60 13.26 11.72
C GLY A 317 -12.90 12.58 10.39
#